data_30422fa5fa37dd396d56227875bd71b4
#
_entry.id   30422fa5fa37dd396d56227875bd71b4
#
_cell.length_a   1.000
_cell.length_b   1.000
_cell.length_c   1.000
_cell.angle_alpha   90.00
_cell.angle_beta   90.00
_cell.angle_gamma   90.00
#
_symmetry.space_group_name_H-M   'P 1'
#
loop_
_entity.id
_entity.type
_entity.pdbx_description
1 polymer ?
#
loop_
_entity_poly.entity_id
_entity_poly.type
_entity_poly.pdbx_seq_one_letter_code
_entity_poly.pdbx_strand_id
1 'polypeptide(L)'
;LRRQRQMCIRDSTATIWGISFVAQSEGGDAVGAFTFNATRNLIGSLVLVPVILLLGRLNPSGKAVSSSSASEGNIFSRNRTLILGGVSCGICLCLASNFQQVGISYSSVGKAGFITACYIVIVPILGLFMKKKCSPFIWMAIVLALIGLYLLCITDGFSIGKGDILVLICAFLFSLHILVIDYFSPHVDGVKMSCIQFLVCGILTAIPALIFEHPQLSAFKGAWGSILYAGVMSCGVAYTLQIIGQKNMNPTVASLILSLESCISALAGWILLGQK
;
A
#
# COMPACT_ATOMS: atom_id res chain seq x y z
N LEU A 1 17.93 17.02 9.37
CA LEU A 1 17.52 15.83 10.16
C LEU A 1 16.06 15.40 9.88
N ARG A 2 15.05 16.29 9.97
CA ARG A 2 13.62 15.93 9.78
C ARG A 2 13.30 15.50 8.34
N ARG A 3 13.84 16.20 7.32
CA ARG A 3 13.69 15.82 5.89
C ARG A 3 14.39 14.50 5.57
N GLN A 4 15.62 14.30 6.05
CA GLN A 4 16.36 13.04 5.84
C GLN A 4 15.62 11.85 6.47
N ARG A 5 15.11 11.99 7.70
CA ARG A 5 14.33 10.95 8.37
C ARG A 5 13.07 10.56 7.58
N GLN A 6 12.39 11.54 6.98
CA GLN A 6 11.21 11.25 6.14
C GLN A 6 11.58 10.58 4.80
N MET A 7 12.74 10.88 4.21
CA MET A 7 13.24 10.18 3.02
C MET A 7 13.55 8.72 3.35
N CYS A 8 14.33 8.44 4.39
CA CYS A 8 14.64 7.07 4.82
C CYS A 8 13.38 6.21 5.08
N ILE A 9 12.35 6.79 5.68
CA ILE A 9 11.06 6.09 5.93
C ILE A 9 10.43 5.61 4.62
N ARG A 10 10.48 6.42 3.57
CA ARG A 10 9.83 6.11 2.28
C ARG A 10 10.65 5.15 1.44
N ASP A 11 11.98 5.30 1.46
CA ASP A 11 12.89 4.36 0.79
C ASP A 11 12.73 2.96 1.39
N SER A 12 12.60 2.88 2.73
CA SER A 12 12.30 1.61 3.41
C SER A 12 10.93 1.05 3.00
N THR A 13 9.90 1.91 2.84
CA THR A 13 8.58 1.50 2.38
C THR A 13 8.64 0.90 0.99
N ALA A 14 9.28 1.61 0.04
CA ALA A 14 9.45 1.15 -1.33
C ALA A 14 10.24 -0.17 -1.41
N THR A 15 11.28 -0.32 -0.59
CA THR A 15 12.07 -1.56 -0.50
C THR A 15 11.25 -2.73 -0.02
N ILE A 16 10.50 -2.56 1.06
CA ILE A 16 9.63 -3.63 1.61
C ILE A 16 8.57 -4.04 0.58
N TRP A 17 7.97 -3.07 -0.11
CA TRP A 17 6.95 -3.38 -1.12
C TRP A 17 7.52 -4.02 -2.38
N GLY A 18 8.67 -3.57 -2.87
CA GLY A 18 9.32 -4.20 -4.01
C GLY A 18 9.60 -5.69 -3.77
N ILE A 19 10.11 -6.05 -2.59
CA ILE A 19 10.29 -7.47 -2.21
C ILE A 19 8.93 -8.16 -2.01
N SER A 20 7.92 -7.44 -1.53
CA SER A 20 6.57 -7.99 -1.30
C SER A 20 5.88 -8.48 -2.58
N PHE A 21 6.25 -7.96 -3.76
CA PHE A 21 5.72 -8.48 -5.03
C PHE A 21 6.10 -9.94 -5.26
N VAL A 22 7.31 -10.35 -4.87
CA VAL A 22 7.74 -11.76 -4.92
C VAL A 22 6.90 -12.60 -3.95
N ALA A 23 6.75 -12.15 -2.71
CA ALA A 23 5.92 -12.83 -1.73
C ALA A 23 4.44 -12.92 -2.16
N GLN A 24 3.93 -11.92 -2.86
CA GLN A 24 2.57 -11.91 -3.41
C GLN A 24 2.40 -12.91 -4.55
N SER A 25 3.41 -13.04 -5.42
CA SER A 25 3.40 -14.03 -6.51
C SER A 25 3.40 -15.44 -5.93
N GLU A 26 4.42 -15.80 -5.13
CA GLU A 26 4.53 -17.15 -4.55
C GLU A 26 3.35 -17.50 -3.62
N GLY A 27 2.96 -16.56 -2.77
CA GLY A 27 1.89 -16.78 -1.81
C GLY A 27 0.51 -16.88 -2.48
N GLY A 28 0.25 -16.06 -3.49
CA GLY A 28 -0.99 -16.10 -4.27
C GLY A 28 -1.13 -17.39 -5.06
N ASP A 29 -0.05 -17.89 -5.64
CA ASP A 29 -0.04 -19.17 -6.38
C ASP A 29 -0.29 -20.38 -5.45
N ALA A 30 0.16 -20.29 -4.18
CA ALA A 30 0.02 -21.38 -3.22
C ALA A 30 -1.37 -21.46 -2.57
N VAL A 31 -2.00 -20.34 -2.21
CA VAL A 31 -3.26 -20.35 -1.44
C VAL A 31 -4.44 -19.67 -2.14
N GLY A 32 -4.21 -19.08 -3.31
CA GLY A 32 -5.18 -18.27 -4.04
C GLY A 32 -5.02 -16.76 -3.74
N ALA A 33 -5.39 -15.94 -4.73
CA ALA A 33 -5.17 -14.50 -4.71
C ALA A 33 -5.95 -13.79 -3.58
N PHE A 34 -7.24 -14.12 -3.44
CA PHE A 34 -8.08 -13.51 -2.40
C PHE A 34 -7.74 -14.03 -1.01
N THR A 35 -7.46 -15.34 -0.87
CA THR A 35 -7.07 -15.96 0.40
C THR A 35 -5.77 -15.36 0.92
N PHE A 36 -4.76 -15.24 0.06
CA PHE A 36 -3.50 -14.59 0.41
C PHE A 36 -3.72 -13.15 0.86
N ASN A 37 -4.48 -12.39 0.06
CA ASN A 37 -4.73 -10.97 0.31
C ASN A 37 -5.55 -10.74 1.59
N ALA A 38 -6.59 -11.54 1.85
CA ALA A 38 -7.37 -11.48 3.08
C ALA A 38 -6.49 -11.76 4.30
N THR A 39 -5.71 -12.86 4.25
CA THR A 39 -4.89 -13.31 5.37
C THR A 39 -3.79 -12.31 5.72
N ARG A 40 -3.05 -11.78 4.72
CA ARG A 40 -2.00 -10.78 4.97
C ARG A 40 -2.55 -9.49 5.59
N ASN A 41 -3.73 -9.03 5.14
CA ASN A 41 -4.35 -7.82 5.69
C ASN A 41 -4.85 -8.03 7.12
N LEU A 42 -5.45 -9.18 7.44
CA LEU A 42 -5.86 -9.49 8.80
C LEU A 42 -4.65 -9.62 9.75
N ILE A 43 -3.56 -10.23 9.30
CA ILE A 43 -2.30 -10.29 10.08
C ILE A 43 -1.75 -8.87 10.27
N GLY A 44 -1.74 -8.03 9.24
CA GLY A 44 -1.30 -6.64 9.33
C GLY A 44 -2.09 -5.84 10.36
N SER A 45 -3.43 -5.98 10.37
CA SER A 45 -4.28 -5.36 11.38
C SER A 45 -3.95 -5.89 12.79
N LEU A 46 -3.84 -7.21 12.95
CA LEU A 46 -3.57 -7.84 14.24
C LEU A 46 -2.22 -7.42 14.84
N VAL A 47 -1.18 -7.33 14.02
CA VAL A 47 0.17 -6.87 14.42
C VAL A 47 0.17 -5.42 14.89
N LEU A 48 -0.70 -4.58 14.33
CA LEU A 48 -0.78 -3.17 14.72
C LEU A 48 -1.48 -2.95 16.06
N VAL A 49 -2.33 -3.88 16.52
CA VAL A 49 -3.01 -3.75 17.81
C VAL A 49 -2.03 -3.60 18.98
N PRO A 50 -1.06 -4.53 19.19
CA PRO A 50 -0.08 -4.38 20.26
C PRO A 50 0.79 -3.12 20.08
N VAL A 51 1.11 -2.72 18.87
CA VAL A 51 1.85 -1.46 18.59
C VAL A 51 1.05 -0.25 19.07
N ILE A 52 -0.25 -0.18 18.77
CA ILE A 52 -1.13 0.90 19.25
C ILE A 52 -1.20 0.94 20.76
N LEU A 53 -1.32 -0.22 21.41
CA LEU A 53 -1.36 -0.32 22.87
C LEU A 53 -0.04 0.12 23.51
N LEU A 54 1.10 -0.30 22.94
CA LEU A 54 2.43 0.07 23.41
C LEU A 54 2.69 1.57 23.27
N LEU A 55 2.40 2.15 22.09
CA LEU A 55 2.54 3.59 21.86
C LEU A 55 1.63 4.40 22.78
N GLY A 56 0.44 3.90 23.07
CA GLY A 56 -0.48 4.52 24.03
C GLY A 56 0.03 4.51 25.47
N ARG A 57 0.86 3.50 25.86
CA ARG A 57 1.52 3.43 27.18
C ARG A 57 2.78 4.30 27.26
N LEU A 58 3.57 4.33 26.18
CA LEU A 58 4.84 5.08 26.13
C LEU A 58 4.62 6.61 26.01
N ASN A 59 3.46 7.07 25.55
CA ASN A 59 3.16 8.47 25.36
C ASN A 59 1.89 8.89 26.11
N PRO A 60 1.84 8.79 27.44
CA PRO A 60 0.67 9.21 28.24
C PRO A 60 0.39 10.71 28.14
N SER A 61 1.42 11.54 27.92
CA SER A 61 1.31 13.00 27.75
C SER A 61 0.52 13.40 26.48
N GLY A 62 0.51 12.58 25.43
CA GLY A 62 -0.32 12.80 24.24
C GLY A 62 -1.83 12.71 24.53
N LYS A 63 -2.22 12.00 25.59
CA LYS A 63 -3.61 11.95 26.10
C LYS A 63 -3.92 13.17 26.97
N ALA A 64 -2.96 13.68 27.75
CA ALA A 64 -3.16 14.78 28.69
C ALA A 64 -3.32 16.14 27.98
N VAL A 65 -2.57 16.39 26.90
CA VAL A 65 -2.70 17.63 26.09
C VAL A 65 -4.00 17.62 25.27
N SER A 66 -4.57 16.43 24.96
CA SER A 66 -5.86 16.31 24.26
C SER A 66 -7.06 16.36 25.20
N SER A 67 -6.90 16.15 26.51
CA SER A 67 -8.01 16.04 27.46
C SER A 67 -8.26 17.29 28.31
N SER A 68 -7.31 18.24 28.36
CA SER A 68 -7.45 19.42 29.22
C SER A 68 -8.22 20.61 28.60
N SER A 69 -8.61 20.52 27.33
CA SER A 69 -9.42 21.59 26.68
C SER A 69 -10.32 21.11 25.53
N ALA A 70 -10.51 19.79 25.34
CA ALA A 70 -11.40 19.28 24.30
C ALA A 70 -12.78 18.97 24.93
N SER A 71 -13.78 19.77 24.57
CA SER A 71 -15.19 19.47 24.76
C SER A 71 -15.50 18.07 24.18
N GLU A 72 -16.42 17.31 24.80
CA GLU A 72 -16.81 15.94 24.38
C GLU A 72 -17.17 15.86 22.88
N GLY A 73 -17.74 16.92 22.31
CA GLY A 73 -18.03 17.04 20.87
C GLY A 73 -16.78 16.95 19.98
N ASN A 74 -15.60 17.36 20.46
CA ASN A 74 -14.35 17.34 19.70
C ASN A 74 -13.73 15.93 19.65
N ILE A 75 -13.91 15.13 20.70
CA ILE A 75 -13.44 13.73 20.77
C ILE A 75 -14.29 12.84 19.84
N PHE A 76 -15.61 13.00 19.87
CA PHE A 76 -16.54 12.27 19.00
C PHE A 76 -16.27 12.57 17.52
N SER A 77 -16.09 13.83 17.15
CA SER A 77 -15.74 14.26 15.79
C SER A 77 -14.42 13.66 15.32
N ARG A 78 -13.38 13.63 16.17
CA ARG A 78 -12.07 13.04 15.85
C ARG A 78 -12.14 11.53 15.65
N ASN A 79 -12.89 10.82 16.46
CA ASN A 79 -13.10 9.38 16.31
C ASN A 79 -13.88 9.06 15.03
N ARG A 80 -14.89 9.85 14.70
CA ARG A 80 -15.63 9.72 13.44
C ARG A 80 -14.74 9.93 12.24
N THR A 81 -13.87 10.95 12.23
CA THR A 81 -12.89 11.18 11.15
C THR A 81 -11.89 10.03 11.01
N LEU A 82 -11.43 9.47 12.12
CA LEU A 82 -10.53 8.29 12.11
C LEU A 82 -11.21 7.07 11.48
N ILE A 83 -12.45 6.77 11.89
CA ILE A 83 -13.21 5.63 11.36
C ILE A 83 -13.50 5.84 9.87
N LEU A 84 -14.00 7.01 9.48
CA LEU A 84 -14.27 7.33 8.07
C LEU A 84 -13.00 7.23 7.22
N GLY A 85 -11.87 7.78 7.71
CA GLY A 85 -10.58 7.68 7.03
C GLY A 85 -10.11 6.24 6.87
N GLY A 86 -10.13 5.47 7.95
CA GLY A 86 -9.74 4.05 7.93
C GLY A 86 -10.62 3.18 7.04
N VAL A 87 -11.95 3.38 7.08
CA VAL A 87 -12.89 2.65 6.23
C VAL A 87 -12.72 3.03 4.75
N SER A 88 -12.65 4.33 4.44
CA SER A 88 -12.44 4.79 3.06
C SER A 88 -11.13 4.28 2.47
N CYS A 89 -10.02 4.37 3.25
CA CYS A 89 -8.74 3.79 2.86
C CYS A 89 -8.84 2.28 2.69
N GLY A 90 -9.53 1.58 3.60
CA GLY A 90 -9.71 0.13 3.56
C GLY A 90 -10.48 -0.35 2.34
N ILE A 91 -11.52 0.36 1.92
CA ILE A 91 -12.28 0.05 0.69
C ILE A 91 -11.40 0.26 -0.55
N CYS A 92 -10.71 1.42 -0.66
CA CYS A 92 -9.81 1.67 -1.77
C CYS A 92 -8.68 0.64 -1.83
N LEU A 93 -8.10 0.30 -0.67
CA LEU A 93 -7.05 -0.72 -0.56
C LEU A 93 -7.57 -2.10 -0.94
N CYS A 94 -8.76 -2.49 -0.51
CA CYS A 94 -9.39 -3.76 -0.84
C CYS A 94 -9.54 -3.91 -2.36
N LEU A 95 -10.10 -2.93 -3.02
CA LEU A 95 -10.25 -2.96 -4.48
C LEU A 95 -8.87 -2.99 -5.16
N ALA A 96 -7.97 -2.06 -4.82
CA ALA A 96 -6.65 -1.97 -5.43
C ALA A 96 -5.84 -3.25 -5.28
N SER A 97 -5.74 -3.78 -4.05
CA SER A 97 -4.91 -4.95 -3.75
C SER A 97 -5.46 -6.25 -4.31
N ASN A 98 -6.79 -6.38 -4.46
CA ASN A 98 -7.38 -7.56 -5.10
C ASN A 98 -7.16 -7.54 -6.62
N PHE A 99 -7.34 -6.40 -7.29
CA PHE A 99 -6.98 -6.27 -8.70
C PHE A 99 -5.50 -6.52 -8.93
N GLN A 100 -4.63 -6.02 -8.05
CA GLN A 100 -3.20 -6.28 -8.11
C GLN A 100 -2.87 -7.75 -7.95
N GLN A 101 -3.42 -8.39 -6.91
CA GLN A 101 -3.09 -9.76 -6.57
C GLN A 101 -3.54 -10.75 -7.67
N VAL A 102 -4.74 -10.56 -8.22
CA VAL A 102 -5.20 -11.34 -9.38
C VAL A 102 -4.37 -11.01 -10.62
N GLY A 103 -4.00 -9.74 -10.83
CA GLY A 103 -3.19 -9.33 -11.97
C GLY A 103 -1.77 -9.91 -11.96
N ILE A 104 -1.13 -10.02 -10.80
CA ILE A 104 0.20 -10.61 -10.63
C ILE A 104 0.22 -12.09 -11.06
N SER A 105 -0.85 -12.85 -10.82
CA SER A 105 -0.94 -14.26 -11.24
C SER A 105 -0.92 -14.44 -12.78
N TYR A 106 -1.11 -13.37 -13.55
CA TYR A 106 -1.08 -13.37 -15.01
C TYR A 106 0.03 -12.52 -15.62
N SER A 107 0.94 -11.97 -14.81
CA SER A 107 2.02 -11.07 -15.25
C SER A 107 3.30 -11.36 -14.48
N SER A 108 4.46 -10.97 -15.04
CA SER A 108 5.72 -11.06 -14.28
C SER A 108 5.77 -10.02 -13.15
N VAL A 109 6.52 -10.32 -12.10
CA VAL A 109 6.68 -9.44 -10.93
C VAL A 109 7.19 -8.05 -11.33
N GLY A 110 8.21 -7.98 -12.21
CA GLY A 110 8.75 -6.72 -12.70
C GLY A 110 7.73 -5.91 -13.50
N LYS A 111 7.00 -6.56 -14.42
CA LYS A 111 5.97 -5.92 -15.24
C LYS A 111 4.78 -5.43 -14.40
N ALA A 112 4.33 -6.24 -13.45
CA ALA A 112 3.28 -5.85 -12.51
C ALA A 112 3.71 -4.65 -11.65
N GLY A 113 4.95 -4.65 -11.17
CA GLY A 113 5.54 -3.50 -10.46
C GLY A 113 5.59 -2.24 -11.32
N PHE A 114 6.02 -2.35 -12.59
CA PHE A 114 6.04 -1.22 -13.53
C PHE A 114 4.64 -0.63 -13.76
N ILE A 115 3.65 -1.48 -14.08
CA ILE A 115 2.29 -1.02 -14.36
C ILE A 115 1.64 -0.44 -13.09
N THR A 116 1.87 -1.04 -11.93
CA THR A 116 1.41 -0.46 -10.65
C THR A 116 1.98 0.95 -10.46
N ALA A 117 3.28 1.16 -10.73
CA ALA A 117 3.91 2.46 -10.57
C ALA A 117 3.38 3.54 -11.53
N CYS A 118 2.56 3.20 -12.53
CA CYS A 118 1.85 4.21 -13.35
C CYS A 118 0.98 5.16 -12.49
N TYR A 119 0.73 4.83 -11.22
CA TYR A 119 0.10 5.77 -10.28
C TYR A 119 0.89 7.10 -10.15
N ILE A 120 2.19 7.12 -10.45
CA ILE A 120 2.98 8.37 -10.46
C ILE A 120 2.46 9.42 -11.45
N VAL A 121 1.80 8.99 -12.52
CA VAL A 121 1.14 9.88 -13.50
C VAL A 121 -0.30 10.18 -13.06
N ILE A 122 -1.00 9.16 -12.58
CA ILE A 122 -2.43 9.27 -12.27
C ILE A 122 -2.66 10.17 -11.04
N VAL A 123 -1.82 10.04 -10.00
CA VAL A 123 -1.92 10.86 -8.77
C VAL A 123 -1.87 12.36 -9.04
N PRO A 124 -0.87 12.90 -9.78
CA PRO A 124 -0.86 14.34 -10.08
C PRO A 124 -2.02 14.77 -10.98
N ILE A 125 -2.44 13.95 -11.95
CA ILE A 125 -3.61 14.24 -12.79
C ILE A 125 -4.86 14.39 -11.93
N LEU A 126 -5.15 13.41 -11.07
CA LEU A 126 -6.26 13.48 -10.12
C LEU A 126 -6.09 14.63 -9.12
N GLY A 127 -4.86 14.91 -8.69
CA GLY A 127 -4.52 16.02 -7.82
C GLY A 127 -4.85 17.39 -8.41
N LEU A 128 -4.70 17.56 -9.72
CA LEU A 128 -5.12 18.80 -10.41
C LEU A 128 -6.63 19.06 -10.27
N PHE A 129 -7.47 18.02 -10.39
CA PHE A 129 -8.91 18.16 -10.14
C PHE A 129 -9.21 18.54 -8.67
N MET A 130 -8.33 18.18 -7.73
CA MET A 130 -8.40 18.60 -6.34
C MET A 130 -7.72 19.96 -6.08
N LYS A 131 -7.41 20.73 -7.14
CA LYS A 131 -6.72 22.04 -7.08
C LYS A 131 -5.33 21.98 -6.43
N LYS A 132 -4.67 20.83 -6.42
CA LYS A 132 -3.29 20.70 -5.95
C LYS A 132 -2.32 21.13 -7.04
N LYS A 133 -1.40 22.02 -6.71
CA LYS A 133 -0.39 22.52 -7.65
C LYS A 133 0.71 21.47 -7.82
N CYS A 134 1.11 21.23 -9.07
CA CYS A 134 2.25 20.40 -9.43
C CYS A 134 3.28 21.25 -10.19
N SER A 135 4.53 21.21 -9.74
CA SER A 135 5.61 21.96 -10.39
C SER A 135 5.98 21.32 -11.75
N PRO A 136 6.36 22.10 -12.78
CA PRO A 136 6.87 21.56 -14.05
C PRO A 136 8.06 20.59 -13.86
N PHE A 137 8.93 20.85 -12.88
CA PHE A 137 10.06 19.96 -12.56
C PHE A 137 9.60 18.56 -12.11
N ILE A 138 8.44 18.47 -11.42
CA ILE A 138 7.88 17.18 -11.01
C ILE A 138 7.39 16.42 -12.24
N TRP A 139 6.77 17.08 -13.22
CA TRP A 139 6.37 16.47 -14.50
C TRP A 139 7.57 15.91 -15.28
N MET A 140 8.68 16.66 -15.35
CA MET A 140 9.92 16.14 -15.92
C MET A 140 10.44 14.91 -15.19
N ALA A 141 10.42 14.92 -13.86
CA ALA A 141 10.85 13.78 -13.05
C ALA A 141 9.95 12.55 -13.27
N ILE A 142 8.64 12.74 -13.44
CA ILE A 142 7.69 11.67 -13.76
C ILE A 142 8.02 11.04 -15.12
N VAL A 143 8.22 11.86 -16.16
CA VAL A 143 8.57 11.36 -17.50
C VAL A 143 9.88 10.58 -17.46
N LEU A 144 10.90 11.10 -16.78
CA LEU A 144 12.18 10.43 -16.65
C LEU A 144 12.06 9.10 -15.87
N ALA A 145 11.27 9.09 -14.80
CA ALA A 145 11.01 7.89 -14.03
C ALA A 145 10.27 6.82 -14.86
N LEU A 146 9.27 7.21 -15.65
CA LEU A 146 8.56 6.29 -16.55
C LEU A 146 9.49 5.68 -17.61
N ILE A 147 10.36 6.49 -18.22
CA ILE A 147 11.34 5.99 -19.18
C ILE A 147 12.29 4.99 -18.51
N GLY A 148 12.82 5.33 -17.33
CA GLY A 148 13.71 4.45 -16.58
C GLY A 148 13.03 3.13 -16.18
N LEU A 149 11.80 3.19 -15.70
CA LEU A 149 11.00 2.03 -15.33
C LEU A 149 10.65 1.16 -16.55
N TYR A 150 10.32 1.78 -17.67
CA TYR A 150 10.07 1.08 -18.94
C TYR A 150 11.29 0.28 -19.37
N LEU A 151 12.46 0.92 -19.40
CA LEU A 151 13.71 0.27 -19.79
C LEU A 151 14.13 -0.85 -18.83
N LEU A 152 13.77 -0.74 -17.56
CA LEU A 152 14.12 -1.75 -16.55
C LEU A 152 13.18 -2.97 -16.58
N CYS A 153 11.89 -2.76 -16.81
CA CYS A 153 10.89 -3.79 -16.57
C CYS A 153 10.36 -4.45 -17.85
N ILE A 154 10.63 -3.90 -19.03
CA ILE A 154 10.13 -4.42 -20.30
C ILE A 154 11.29 -4.89 -21.17
N THR A 155 11.57 -6.20 -21.13
CA THR A 155 12.66 -6.83 -21.87
C THR A 155 12.21 -7.50 -23.17
N ASP A 156 10.99 -8.06 -23.23
CA ASP A 156 10.53 -8.93 -24.32
C ASP A 156 9.49 -8.28 -25.26
N GLY A 157 9.50 -6.95 -25.35
CA GLY A 157 8.48 -6.21 -26.11
C GLY A 157 7.21 -5.91 -25.32
N PHE A 158 6.45 -4.93 -25.78
CA PHE A 158 5.23 -4.47 -25.11
C PHE A 158 4.02 -5.25 -25.61
N SER A 159 3.61 -6.29 -24.88
CA SER A 159 2.34 -6.96 -25.08
C SER A 159 1.42 -6.73 -23.89
N ILE A 160 0.18 -6.30 -24.12
CA ILE A 160 -0.79 -6.08 -23.03
C ILE A 160 -1.62 -7.34 -22.86
N GLY A 161 -1.45 -8.03 -21.74
CA GLY A 161 -2.23 -9.19 -21.32
C GLY A 161 -3.39 -8.83 -20.39
N LYS A 162 -4.22 -9.82 -20.06
CA LYS A 162 -5.33 -9.65 -19.10
C LYS A 162 -4.84 -9.19 -17.72
N GLY A 163 -3.72 -9.72 -17.23
CA GLY A 163 -3.10 -9.33 -15.97
C GLY A 163 -2.71 -7.87 -15.94
N ASP A 164 -2.16 -7.36 -17.04
CA ASP A 164 -1.69 -5.97 -17.14
C ASP A 164 -2.85 -4.98 -17.04
N ILE A 165 -4.01 -5.31 -17.61
CA ILE A 165 -5.23 -4.48 -17.49
C ILE A 165 -5.70 -4.45 -16.04
N LEU A 166 -5.69 -5.58 -15.33
CA LEU A 166 -6.06 -5.63 -13.92
C LEU A 166 -5.10 -4.81 -13.06
N VAL A 167 -3.79 -4.89 -13.33
CA VAL A 167 -2.79 -4.09 -12.62
C VAL A 167 -2.89 -2.60 -12.97
N LEU A 168 -3.32 -2.23 -14.18
CA LEU A 168 -3.57 -0.84 -14.53
C LEU A 168 -4.78 -0.27 -13.78
N ILE A 169 -5.86 -1.06 -13.65
CA ILE A 169 -7.01 -0.70 -12.79
C ILE A 169 -6.55 -0.54 -11.34
N CYS A 170 -5.70 -1.44 -10.86
CA CYS A 170 -5.09 -1.35 -9.55
C CYS A 170 -4.30 -0.03 -9.38
N ALA A 171 -3.49 0.37 -10.36
CA ALA A 171 -2.73 1.62 -10.31
C ALA A 171 -3.65 2.85 -10.16
N PHE A 172 -4.80 2.86 -10.85
CA PHE A 172 -5.82 3.91 -10.67
C PHE A 172 -6.40 3.90 -9.25
N LEU A 173 -6.75 2.73 -8.72
CA LEU A 173 -7.31 2.58 -7.38
C LEU A 173 -6.30 2.93 -6.28
N PHE A 174 -5.01 2.57 -6.45
CA PHE A 174 -3.95 3.03 -5.54
C PHE A 174 -3.75 4.54 -5.60
N SER A 175 -3.94 5.16 -6.77
CA SER A 175 -3.90 6.62 -6.89
C SER A 175 -4.99 7.27 -6.04
N LEU A 176 -6.21 6.72 -6.06
CA LEU A 176 -7.29 7.16 -5.17
C LEU A 176 -6.94 6.93 -3.69
N HIS A 177 -6.39 5.76 -3.35
CA HIS A 177 -5.96 5.44 -1.99
C HIS A 177 -4.92 6.44 -1.47
N ILE A 178 -3.91 6.80 -2.28
CA ILE A 178 -2.90 7.82 -1.95
C ILE A 178 -3.55 9.18 -1.66
N LEU A 179 -4.54 9.59 -2.46
CA LEU A 179 -5.25 10.86 -2.26
C LEU A 179 -6.15 10.83 -1.02
N VAL A 180 -6.78 9.69 -0.72
CA VAL A 180 -7.56 9.50 0.52
C VAL A 180 -6.65 9.57 1.74
N ILE A 181 -5.49 8.93 1.72
CA ILE A 181 -4.48 9.06 2.78
C ILE A 181 -4.07 10.53 2.96
N ASP A 182 -3.78 11.24 1.86
CA ASP A 182 -3.37 12.63 1.91
C ASP A 182 -4.44 13.52 2.57
N TYR A 183 -5.71 13.24 2.33
CA TYR A 183 -6.81 13.99 2.93
C TYR A 183 -6.98 13.72 4.42
N PHE A 184 -6.90 12.46 4.86
CA PHE A 184 -7.19 12.09 6.25
C PHE A 184 -5.97 12.11 7.18
N SER A 185 -4.76 11.77 6.69
CA SER A 185 -3.57 11.58 7.52
C SER A 185 -3.16 12.80 8.36
N PRO A 186 -3.40 14.06 7.96
CA PRO A 186 -3.12 15.21 8.81
C PRO A 186 -3.98 15.28 10.07
N HIS A 187 -5.18 14.71 10.03
CA HIS A 187 -6.23 14.88 11.04
C HIS A 187 -6.32 13.70 12.03
N VAL A 188 -5.69 12.56 11.70
CA VAL A 188 -5.83 11.32 12.47
C VAL A 188 -4.49 10.70 12.84
N ASP A 189 -4.54 9.71 13.74
CA ASP A 189 -3.40 8.86 14.07
C ASP A 189 -3.17 7.85 12.94
N GLY A 190 -2.00 7.90 12.29
CA GLY A 190 -1.68 7.07 11.14
C GLY A 190 -1.64 5.57 11.46
N VAL A 191 -1.17 5.18 12.66
CA VAL A 191 -1.10 3.76 13.07
C VAL A 191 -2.51 3.19 13.26
N LYS A 192 -3.40 3.96 13.91
CA LYS A 192 -4.79 3.56 14.10
C LYS A 192 -5.55 3.51 12.78
N MET A 193 -5.30 4.47 11.89
CA MET A 193 -5.90 4.47 10.56
C MET A 193 -5.44 3.26 9.74
N SER A 194 -4.14 2.88 9.80
CA SER A 194 -3.62 1.66 9.19
C SER A 194 -4.30 0.39 9.73
N CYS A 195 -4.46 0.29 11.04
CA CYS A 195 -5.12 -0.87 11.65
C CYS A 195 -6.57 -1.04 11.14
N ILE A 196 -7.34 0.04 11.07
CA ILE A 196 -8.73 0.02 10.58
C ILE A 196 -8.77 -0.33 9.09
N GLN A 197 -7.90 0.28 8.25
CA GLN A 197 -7.92 -0.01 6.82
C GLN A 197 -7.61 -1.47 6.51
N PHE A 198 -6.67 -2.10 7.24
CA PHE A 198 -6.35 -3.51 7.05
C PHE A 198 -7.44 -4.43 7.55
N LEU A 199 -8.08 -4.10 8.66
CA LEU A 199 -9.23 -4.85 9.15
C LEU A 199 -10.36 -4.84 8.11
N VAL A 200 -10.71 -3.66 7.59
CA VAL A 200 -11.75 -3.50 6.58
C VAL A 200 -11.38 -4.24 5.28
N CYS A 201 -10.15 -4.04 4.79
CA CYS A 201 -9.66 -4.72 3.59
C CYS A 201 -9.68 -6.23 3.77
N GLY A 202 -9.17 -6.74 4.89
CA GLY A 202 -9.13 -8.18 5.20
C GLY A 202 -10.53 -8.81 5.26
N ILE A 203 -11.48 -8.17 5.96
CA ILE A 203 -12.86 -8.68 6.05
C ILE A 203 -13.53 -8.67 4.68
N LEU A 204 -13.43 -7.58 3.93
CA LEU A 204 -14.06 -7.48 2.61
C LEU A 204 -13.47 -8.47 1.60
N THR A 205 -12.15 -8.71 1.66
CA THR A 205 -11.47 -9.68 0.79
C THR A 205 -11.73 -11.13 1.22
N ALA A 206 -12.00 -11.39 2.49
CA ALA A 206 -12.35 -12.73 2.95
C ALA A 206 -13.66 -13.24 2.33
N ILE A 207 -14.58 -12.36 1.96
CA ILE A 207 -15.84 -12.73 1.33
C ILE A 207 -15.59 -13.46 -0.02
N PRO A 208 -14.91 -12.86 -1.02
CA PRO A 208 -14.61 -13.55 -2.26
C PRO A 208 -13.65 -14.74 -2.06
N ALA A 209 -12.73 -14.71 -1.09
CA ALA A 209 -11.86 -15.84 -0.78
C ALA A 209 -12.67 -17.08 -0.39
N LEU A 210 -13.67 -16.93 0.48
CA LEU A 210 -14.52 -18.03 0.91
C LEU A 210 -15.47 -18.52 -0.18
N ILE A 211 -15.93 -17.65 -1.07
CA ILE A 211 -16.89 -18.00 -2.14
C ILE A 211 -16.19 -18.70 -3.32
N PHE A 212 -15.02 -18.21 -3.73
CA PHE A 212 -14.38 -18.64 -4.97
C PHE A 212 -13.18 -19.57 -4.78
N GLU A 213 -12.45 -19.48 -3.66
CA GLU A 213 -11.17 -20.19 -3.49
C GLU A 213 -11.24 -21.37 -2.51
N HIS A 214 -12.22 -21.39 -1.59
CA HIS A 214 -12.38 -22.46 -0.58
C HIS A 214 -11.06 -22.83 0.13
N PRO A 215 -10.47 -21.91 0.91
CA PRO A 215 -9.10 -22.03 1.43
C PRO A 215 -8.90 -23.30 2.25
N GLN A 216 -7.85 -24.09 1.90
CA GLN A 216 -7.47 -25.28 2.61
C GLN A 216 -6.31 -25.00 3.56
N LEU A 217 -6.40 -25.45 4.83
CA LEU A 217 -5.36 -25.26 5.83
C LEU A 217 -3.99 -25.87 5.43
N SER A 218 -3.99 -26.93 4.63
CA SER A 218 -2.78 -27.56 4.12
C SER A 218 -1.97 -26.64 3.21
N ALA A 219 -2.63 -25.82 2.40
CA ALA A 219 -1.99 -24.88 1.46
C ALA A 219 -1.20 -23.79 2.18
N PHE A 220 -1.64 -23.38 3.37
CA PHE A 220 -0.95 -22.36 4.18
C PHE A 220 0.46 -22.77 4.63
N LYS A 221 0.73 -24.08 4.77
CA LYS A 221 2.06 -24.57 5.19
C LYS A 221 3.16 -24.19 4.20
N GLY A 222 2.88 -24.17 2.89
CA GLY A 222 3.85 -23.75 1.87
C GLY A 222 3.99 -22.24 1.74
N ALA A 223 2.92 -21.49 1.99
CA ALA A 223 2.85 -20.05 1.80
C ALA A 223 3.17 -19.24 3.08
N TRP A 224 3.46 -19.89 4.21
CA TRP A 224 3.54 -19.25 5.51
C TRP A 224 4.55 -18.09 5.56
N GLY A 225 5.75 -18.29 4.99
CA GLY A 225 6.79 -17.25 4.93
C GLY A 225 6.34 -16.02 4.15
N SER A 226 5.77 -16.24 2.96
CA SER A 226 5.27 -15.16 2.09
C SER A 226 4.09 -14.42 2.74
N ILE A 227 3.18 -15.14 3.41
CA ILE A 227 2.04 -14.55 4.13
C ILE A 227 2.51 -13.71 5.33
N LEU A 228 3.46 -14.22 6.13
CA LEU A 228 4.00 -13.47 7.27
C LEU A 228 4.77 -12.23 6.80
N TYR A 229 5.62 -12.36 5.79
CA TYR A 229 6.33 -11.21 5.24
C TYR A 229 5.34 -10.14 4.75
N ALA A 230 4.36 -10.54 3.95
CA ALA A 230 3.36 -9.61 3.43
C ALA A 230 2.48 -9.01 4.53
N GLY A 231 2.07 -9.79 5.53
CA GLY A 231 1.22 -9.31 6.63
C GLY A 231 1.97 -8.39 7.60
N VAL A 232 3.16 -8.79 8.06
CA VAL A 232 3.91 -8.03 9.05
C VAL A 232 4.68 -6.88 8.40
N MET A 233 5.52 -7.18 7.42
CA MET A 233 6.41 -6.19 6.83
C MET A 233 5.67 -5.28 5.84
N SER A 234 4.94 -5.83 4.88
CA SER A 234 4.25 -5.02 3.87
C SER A 234 3.04 -4.29 4.48
N CYS A 235 2.10 -5.00 5.09
CA CYS A 235 0.91 -4.38 5.68
C CYS A 235 1.25 -3.66 7.00
N GLY A 236 1.81 -4.35 7.99
CA GLY A 236 2.05 -3.79 9.31
C GLY A 236 3.03 -2.61 9.28
N VAL A 237 4.20 -2.78 8.67
CA VAL A 237 5.27 -1.78 8.70
C VAL A 237 5.14 -0.81 7.53
N ALA A 238 5.21 -1.26 6.27
CA ALA A 238 5.38 -0.37 5.13
C ALA A 238 4.19 0.57 4.90
N TYR A 239 2.95 0.09 4.92
CA TYR A 239 1.77 0.96 4.79
C TYR A 239 1.62 1.94 5.97
N THR A 240 1.98 1.50 7.18
CA THR A 240 1.98 2.41 8.34
C THR A 240 3.02 3.51 8.16
N LEU A 241 4.21 3.16 7.69
CA LEU A 241 5.26 4.12 7.34
C LEU A 241 4.82 5.04 6.19
N GLN A 242 4.08 4.53 5.20
CA GLN A 242 3.49 5.35 4.14
C GLN A 242 2.58 6.43 4.71
N ILE A 243 1.61 6.07 5.55
CA ILE A 243 0.66 7.03 6.13
C ILE A 243 1.40 8.08 6.96
N ILE A 244 2.37 7.66 7.78
CA ILE A 244 3.17 8.57 8.60
C ILE A 244 4.05 9.47 7.73
N GLY A 245 4.70 8.89 6.72
CA GLY A 245 5.61 9.59 5.82
C GLY A 245 4.89 10.52 4.84
N GLN A 246 3.64 10.23 4.49
CA GLN A 246 2.82 11.02 3.56
C GLN A 246 2.17 12.22 4.24
N LYS A 247 2.10 12.22 5.58
CA LYS A 247 1.51 13.30 6.36
C LYS A 247 2.17 14.66 6.05
N ASN A 248 1.36 15.64 5.64
CA ASN A 248 1.79 16.99 5.27
C ASN A 248 2.76 17.05 4.07
N MET A 249 2.69 16.07 3.16
CA MET A 249 3.47 16.07 1.94
C MET A 249 2.57 16.15 0.70
N ASN A 250 3.11 16.69 -0.40
CA ASN A 250 2.41 16.64 -1.68
C ASN A 250 2.27 15.19 -2.15
N PRO A 251 1.06 14.69 -2.45
CA PRO A 251 0.82 13.29 -2.83
C PRO A 251 1.57 12.89 -4.11
N THR A 252 1.81 13.82 -5.03
CA THR A 252 2.62 13.58 -6.24
C THR A 252 4.07 13.26 -5.91
N VAL A 253 4.67 13.97 -4.93
CA VAL A 253 6.03 13.67 -4.46
C VAL A 253 6.05 12.33 -3.72
N ALA A 254 5.00 12.03 -2.95
CA ALA A 254 4.88 10.73 -2.29
C ALA A 254 4.85 9.60 -3.31
N SER A 255 3.99 9.68 -4.33
CA SER A 255 3.87 8.67 -5.37
C SER A 255 5.18 8.46 -6.14
N LEU A 256 5.90 9.55 -6.46
CA LEU A 256 7.19 9.46 -7.15
C LEU A 256 8.24 8.69 -6.34
N ILE A 257 8.31 8.92 -5.02
CA ILE A 257 9.26 8.18 -4.17
C ILE A 257 8.83 6.72 -4.01
N LEU A 258 7.54 6.46 -3.84
CA LEU A 258 7.02 5.11 -3.71
C LEU A 258 7.22 4.27 -4.97
N SER A 259 7.26 4.89 -6.16
CA SER A 259 7.49 4.16 -7.42
C SER A 259 8.86 3.47 -7.51
N LEU A 260 9.80 3.76 -6.60
CA LEU A 260 11.04 2.98 -6.45
C LEU A 260 10.76 1.50 -6.12
N GLU A 261 9.56 1.17 -5.62
CA GLU A 261 9.14 -0.21 -5.41
C GLU A 261 9.24 -1.05 -6.68
N SER A 262 9.01 -0.45 -7.87
CA SER A 262 9.07 -1.15 -9.15
C SER A 262 10.50 -1.52 -9.54
N CYS A 263 11.48 -0.66 -9.26
CA CYS A 263 12.89 -0.98 -9.48
C CYS A 263 13.29 -2.17 -8.60
N ILE A 264 12.84 -2.16 -7.35
CA ILE A 264 13.15 -3.20 -6.38
C ILE A 264 12.40 -4.49 -6.70
N SER A 265 11.14 -4.40 -7.18
CA SER A 265 10.37 -5.59 -7.59
C SER A 265 10.99 -6.29 -8.81
N ALA A 266 11.48 -5.52 -9.79
CA ALA A 266 12.20 -6.07 -10.94
C ALA A 266 13.50 -6.78 -10.53
N LEU A 267 14.29 -6.14 -9.66
CA LEU A 267 15.52 -6.75 -9.12
C LEU A 267 15.22 -7.99 -8.27
N ALA A 268 14.19 -7.92 -7.41
CA ALA A 268 13.79 -9.05 -6.58
C ALA A 268 13.24 -10.22 -7.43
N GLY A 269 12.43 -9.93 -8.45
CA GLY A 269 11.94 -10.93 -9.40
C GLY A 269 13.08 -11.62 -10.15
N TRP A 270 14.09 -10.85 -10.58
CA TRP A 270 15.28 -11.40 -11.24
C TRP A 270 16.11 -12.28 -10.30
N ILE A 271 16.42 -11.79 -9.08
CA ILE A 271 17.31 -12.49 -8.15
C ILE A 271 16.63 -13.70 -7.51
N LEU A 272 15.37 -13.56 -7.09
CA LEU A 272 14.67 -14.58 -6.29
C LEU A 272 13.87 -15.57 -7.13
N LEU A 273 13.27 -15.12 -8.24
CA LEU A 273 12.43 -15.96 -9.11
C LEU A 273 13.10 -16.30 -10.46
N GLY A 274 14.30 -15.75 -10.75
CA GLY A 274 14.99 -15.95 -12.03
C GLY A 274 14.23 -15.34 -13.23
N GLN A 275 13.26 -14.44 -13.00
CA GLN A 275 12.55 -13.72 -14.06
C GLN A 275 13.49 -12.72 -14.74
N LYS A 276 13.54 -12.73 -16.07
CA LYS A 276 14.39 -11.82 -16.88
C LYS A 276 13.54 -10.71 -17.48
#